data_a067a897eaafb1522564508749b43438
#
_entry.id   a067a897eaafb1522564508749b43438
#
_cell.length_a   1.000
_cell.length_b   1.000
_cell.length_c   1.000
_cell.angle_alpha   90.00
_cell.angle_beta   90.00
_cell.angle_gamma   90.00
#
_symmetry.space_group_name_H-M   'P 1'
#
loop_
_entity.id
_entity.type
_entity.pdbx_description
1 polymer ?
#
loop_
_entity_poly.entity_id
_entity_poly.type
_entity_poly.pdbx_seq_one_letter_code
_entity_poly.pdbx_strand_id
1 'polypeptide(L)'
;PRGPAEGDPSMFAEFLEYFGEAPVLEDGAADPYDAFIDGLGGRSFGDGVFRVFERGDLEKWHRVVSGCFTKLRGEFNLIGYDWMGRCFAVDQRDGDGKELVVLLEIATLDMYYIGKDVAVFLNEVMPNQSEACLGVGRYREWLEGHAPVGCMECGGYRIPLFLGGED
;
A
#
# COMPACT_ATOMS: atom_id res chain seq x y z
N PRO A 1 36.43 20.57 -11.71
CA PRO A 1 34.99 20.76 -11.78
C PRO A 1 34.35 19.38 -11.63
N ARG A 2 33.74 19.12 -10.47
CA ARG A 2 32.93 17.92 -10.25
C ARG A 2 31.63 18.18 -10.99
N GLY A 3 31.25 17.24 -11.89
CA GLY A 3 29.92 17.22 -12.49
C GLY A 3 28.82 17.11 -11.44
N PRO A 4 27.56 17.36 -11.81
CA PRO A 4 26.45 17.22 -10.87
C PRO A 4 26.52 15.80 -10.29
N ALA A 5 26.35 15.71 -8.96
CA ALA A 5 26.26 14.45 -8.27
C ALA A 5 25.07 13.67 -8.91
N GLU A 6 25.38 12.53 -9.54
CA GLU A 6 24.37 11.54 -9.85
C GLU A 6 23.80 11.11 -8.48
N GLY A 7 22.61 11.60 -8.16
CA GLY A 7 21.88 11.12 -7.00
C GLY A 7 21.63 9.64 -7.19
N ASP A 8 21.79 8.87 -6.11
CA ASP A 8 21.40 7.46 -6.11
C ASP A 8 19.96 7.33 -6.64
N PRO A 9 19.68 6.33 -7.48
CA PRO A 9 18.32 6.10 -7.95
C PRO A 9 17.39 5.94 -6.73
N SER A 10 16.22 6.58 -6.79
CA SER A 10 15.21 6.46 -5.73
C SER A 10 15.02 4.99 -5.34
N MET A 11 15.00 4.71 -4.03
CA MET A 11 14.75 3.37 -3.49
C MET A 11 13.45 2.73 -4.03
N PHE A 12 12.50 3.56 -4.51
CA PHE A 12 11.20 3.15 -5.04
C PHE A 12 11.02 3.53 -6.52
N ALA A 13 12.10 3.46 -7.31
CA ALA A 13 12.12 3.91 -8.69
C ALA A 13 11.10 3.16 -9.57
N GLU A 14 11.05 1.84 -9.49
CA GLU A 14 10.16 1.01 -10.30
C GLU A 14 8.68 1.21 -9.91
N PHE A 15 8.41 1.40 -8.62
CA PHE A 15 7.08 1.75 -8.13
C PHE A 15 6.61 3.10 -8.69
N LEU A 16 7.45 4.11 -8.61
CA LEU A 16 7.15 5.45 -9.13
C LEU A 16 6.97 5.44 -10.65
N GLU A 17 7.87 4.77 -11.36
CA GLU A 17 7.77 4.61 -12.82
C GLU A 17 6.49 3.91 -13.24
N TYR A 18 6.09 2.85 -12.53
CA TYR A 18 4.84 2.12 -12.79
C TYR A 18 3.62 3.04 -12.75
N PHE A 19 3.59 4.00 -11.83
CA PHE A 19 2.49 4.98 -11.72
C PHE A 19 2.73 6.26 -12.55
N GLY A 20 3.80 6.33 -13.32
CA GLY A 20 4.13 7.51 -14.15
C GLY A 20 4.59 8.72 -13.34
N GLU A 21 5.14 8.50 -12.15
CA GLU A 21 5.62 9.52 -11.24
C GLU A 21 7.12 9.75 -11.40
N ALA A 22 7.57 10.99 -11.18
CA ALA A 22 8.98 11.31 -11.17
C ALA A 22 9.70 10.69 -9.95
N PRO A 23 10.97 10.25 -10.11
CA PRO A 23 11.77 9.79 -8.98
C PRO A 23 11.87 10.85 -7.88
N VAL A 24 11.76 10.40 -6.63
CA VAL A 24 11.98 11.25 -5.46
C VAL A 24 13.44 11.05 -5.01
N LEU A 25 14.17 12.14 -4.79
CA LEU A 25 15.52 12.07 -4.22
C LEU A 25 15.40 11.76 -2.73
N GLU A 26 16.05 10.70 -2.30
CA GLU A 26 16.09 10.30 -0.90
C GLU A 26 17.44 10.63 -0.30
N ASP A 27 17.44 11.22 0.90
CA ASP A 27 18.66 11.48 1.68
C ASP A 27 19.02 10.22 2.50
N GLY A 28 19.94 9.39 1.95
CA GLY A 28 20.72 8.40 2.68
C GLY A 28 19.96 7.29 3.39
N ALA A 29 20.62 6.24 3.74
CA ALA A 29 20.30 4.98 4.39
C ALA A 29 19.19 4.92 5.47
N ALA A 30 17.98 5.40 5.15
CA ALA A 30 16.78 5.18 5.97
C ALA A 30 16.26 3.74 5.80
N ASP A 31 15.61 3.23 6.83
CA ASP A 31 14.82 2.01 6.72
C ASP A 31 13.82 2.15 5.56
N PRO A 32 13.64 1.14 4.68
CA PRO A 32 12.76 1.23 3.54
C PRO A 32 11.31 1.60 3.88
N TYR A 33 10.79 1.11 4.99
CA TYR A 33 9.45 1.46 5.45
C TYR A 33 9.37 2.95 5.82
N ASP A 34 10.32 3.43 6.63
CA ASP A 34 10.35 4.83 7.05
C ASP A 34 10.57 5.77 5.85
N ALA A 35 11.49 5.42 4.95
CA ALA A 35 11.72 6.18 3.73
C ALA A 35 10.45 6.28 2.86
N PHE A 36 9.69 5.19 2.73
CA PHE A 36 8.45 5.18 1.97
C PHE A 36 7.37 6.07 2.59
N ILE A 37 7.14 5.92 3.89
CA ILE A 37 6.13 6.70 4.61
C ILE A 37 6.51 8.19 4.66
N ASP A 38 7.77 8.53 4.90
CA ASP A 38 8.20 9.92 4.98
C ASP A 38 8.25 10.60 3.61
N GLY A 39 8.64 9.87 2.57
CA GLY A 39 8.75 10.40 1.22
C GLY A 39 7.41 10.47 0.45
N LEU A 40 6.52 9.51 0.66
CA LEU A 40 5.31 9.33 -0.15
C LEU A 40 4.01 9.32 0.66
N GLY A 41 4.07 9.50 1.98
CA GLY A 41 2.90 9.52 2.87
C GLY A 41 1.84 10.53 2.43
N GLY A 42 0.58 10.13 2.48
CA GLY A 42 -0.56 10.95 2.06
C GLY A 42 -0.77 11.04 0.56
N ARG A 43 0.13 10.47 -0.26
CA ARG A 43 0.00 10.50 -1.72
C ARG A 43 -0.95 9.43 -2.24
N SER A 44 -1.58 9.74 -3.37
CA SER A 44 -2.46 8.86 -4.14
C SER A 44 -1.83 8.55 -5.49
N PHE A 45 -1.89 7.28 -5.91
CA PHE A 45 -1.31 6.77 -7.14
C PHE A 45 -2.37 6.12 -8.01
N GLY A 46 -2.22 6.25 -9.35
CA GLY A 46 -3.11 5.63 -10.33
C GLY A 46 -4.59 6.02 -10.14
N ASP A 47 -4.87 7.33 -10.04
CA ASP A 47 -6.22 7.88 -9.81
C ASP A 47 -6.91 7.35 -8.53
N GLY A 48 -6.14 6.96 -7.52
CA GLY A 48 -6.66 6.47 -6.25
C GLY A 48 -6.66 4.95 -6.11
N VAL A 49 -6.13 4.21 -7.09
CA VAL A 49 -6.05 2.74 -6.99
C VAL A 49 -5.21 2.29 -5.80
N PHE A 50 -4.13 3.04 -5.49
CA PHE A 50 -3.31 2.83 -4.30
C PHE A 50 -3.00 4.16 -3.61
N ARG A 51 -3.10 4.18 -2.29
CA ARG A 51 -2.86 5.37 -1.46
C ARG A 51 -1.97 5.02 -0.28
N VAL A 52 -1.03 5.89 0.02
CA VAL A 52 -0.09 5.70 1.14
C VAL A 52 -0.65 6.36 2.39
N PHE A 53 -0.56 5.68 3.54
CA PHE A 53 -0.93 6.30 4.80
C PHE A 53 -0.04 7.49 5.12
N GLU A 54 -0.62 8.56 5.62
CA GLU A 54 0.15 9.69 6.15
C GLU A 54 0.68 9.34 7.54
N ARG A 55 1.94 9.68 7.82
CA ARG A 55 2.58 9.36 9.10
C ARG A 55 1.77 9.82 10.31
N GLY A 56 1.18 11.01 10.23
CA GLY A 56 0.34 11.57 11.31
C GLY A 56 -0.93 10.78 11.61
N ASP A 57 -1.42 9.99 10.65
CA ASP A 57 -2.64 9.19 10.79
C ASP A 57 -2.38 7.72 11.15
N LEU A 58 -1.12 7.27 11.11
CA LEU A 58 -0.77 5.86 11.32
C LEU A 58 -1.27 5.30 12.65
N GLU A 59 -1.15 6.03 13.74
CA GLU A 59 -1.59 5.56 15.05
C GLU A 59 -3.11 5.33 15.08
N LYS A 60 -3.87 6.24 14.50
CA LYS A 60 -5.33 6.12 14.39
C LYS A 60 -5.73 4.89 13.59
N TRP A 61 -5.15 4.70 12.41
CA TRP A 61 -5.47 3.58 11.54
C TRP A 61 -4.95 2.26 12.08
N HIS A 62 -3.77 2.25 12.70
CA HIS A 62 -3.25 1.07 13.40
C HIS A 62 -4.23 0.57 14.46
N ARG A 63 -4.82 1.47 15.24
CA ARG A 63 -5.84 1.11 16.26
C ARG A 63 -7.08 0.48 15.62
N VAL A 64 -7.57 1.04 14.52
CA VAL A 64 -8.74 0.51 13.79
C VAL A 64 -8.44 -0.89 13.23
N VAL A 65 -7.33 -1.04 12.52
CA VAL A 65 -6.92 -2.31 11.89
C VAL A 65 -6.63 -3.39 12.96
N SER A 66 -6.00 -3.04 14.08
CA SER A 66 -5.77 -3.96 15.19
C SER A 66 -7.06 -4.53 15.76
N GLY A 67 -8.13 -3.74 15.79
CA GLY A 67 -9.45 -4.21 16.22
C GLY A 67 -10.06 -5.26 15.29
N CYS A 68 -9.76 -5.17 13.99
CA CYS A 68 -10.24 -6.13 12.99
C CYS A 68 -9.34 -7.38 12.89
N PHE A 69 -8.02 -7.19 12.92
CA PHE A 69 -7.02 -8.26 12.70
C PHE A 69 -6.29 -8.61 14.01
N THR A 70 -7.00 -9.12 14.98
CA THR A 70 -6.46 -9.46 16.31
C THR A 70 -5.33 -10.48 16.28
N LYS A 71 -5.27 -11.32 15.23
CA LYS A 71 -4.19 -12.28 15.01
C LYS A 71 -2.82 -11.61 14.83
N LEU A 72 -2.77 -10.38 14.34
CA LEU A 72 -1.54 -9.59 14.22
C LEU A 72 -1.04 -9.07 15.57
N ARG A 73 -1.80 -9.14 16.64
CA ARG A 73 -1.45 -8.72 18.01
C ARG A 73 -0.97 -7.27 18.12
N GLY A 74 -1.31 -6.41 17.14
CA GLY A 74 -0.81 -5.06 17.05
C GLY A 74 0.65 -4.96 16.59
N GLU A 75 1.27 -6.06 16.20
CA GLU A 75 2.68 -6.15 15.77
C GLU A 75 2.76 -6.05 14.23
N PHE A 76 2.41 -4.90 13.69
CA PHE A 76 2.47 -4.61 12.24
C PHE A 76 2.63 -3.11 11.97
N ASN A 77 3.17 -2.78 10.80
CA ASN A 77 3.30 -1.41 10.32
C ASN A 77 2.47 -1.21 9.04
N LEU A 78 1.53 -0.27 9.04
CA LEU A 78 0.70 0.04 7.88
C LEU A 78 1.50 0.74 6.78
N ILE A 79 1.36 0.29 5.53
CA ILE A 79 2.00 0.87 4.34
C ILE A 79 1.02 1.80 3.61
N GLY A 80 -0.12 1.25 3.21
CA GLY A 80 -1.10 1.94 2.37
C GLY A 80 -2.41 1.16 2.28
N TYR A 81 -3.28 1.62 1.42
CA TYR A 81 -4.58 1.03 1.17
C TYR A 81 -5.01 1.23 -0.28
N ASP A 82 -5.82 0.32 -0.78
CA ASP A 82 -6.30 0.38 -2.16
C ASP A 82 -7.70 1.03 -2.28
N TRP A 83 -8.18 1.10 -3.51
CA TRP A 83 -9.49 1.69 -3.83
C TRP A 83 -10.67 0.96 -3.20
N MET A 84 -10.52 -0.32 -2.82
CA MET A 84 -11.54 -1.09 -2.09
C MET A 84 -11.41 -0.98 -0.56
N GLY A 85 -10.44 -0.24 -0.07
CA GLY A 85 -10.18 -0.10 1.37
C GLY A 85 -9.42 -1.26 1.99
N ARG A 86 -8.85 -2.17 1.18
CA ARG A 86 -7.95 -3.22 1.68
C ARG A 86 -6.63 -2.58 2.10
N CYS A 87 -6.07 -3.02 3.22
CA CYS A 87 -4.86 -2.44 3.77
C CYS A 87 -3.63 -3.31 3.47
N PHE A 88 -2.49 -2.66 3.28
CA PHE A 88 -1.18 -3.30 3.15
C PHE A 88 -0.37 -2.97 4.39
N ALA A 89 0.25 -3.99 4.97
CA ALA A 89 1.04 -3.85 6.18
C ALA A 89 2.28 -4.74 6.17
N VAL A 90 3.28 -4.37 6.95
CA VAL A 90 4.43 -5.22 7.27
C VAL A 90 4.13 -5.97 8.56
N ASP A 91 4.13 -7.29 8.51
CA ASP A 91 3.96 -8.14 9.70
C ASP A 91 5.26 -8.17 10.50
N GLN A 92 5.20 -7.78 11.75
CA GLN A 92 6.35 -7.64 12.65
C GLN A 92 6.45 -8.79 13.68
N ARG A 93 5.52 -9.77 13.66
CA ARG A 93 5.39 -10.79 14.71
C ARG A 93 6.57 -11.75 14.81
N ASP A 94 7.24 -12.04 13.71
CA ASP A 94 8.23 -13.12 13.67
C ASP A 94 9.65 -12.71 14.05
N GLY A 95 9.93 -11.44 14.33
CA GLY A 95 11.20 -10.99 14.89
C GLY A 95 12.52 -11.43 14.23
N ASP A 96 12.44 -12.37 13.29
CA ASP A 96 13.56 -13.02 12.61
C ASP A 96 14.13 -12.18 11.43
N GLY A 97 13.80 -10.91 11.36
CA GLY A 97 14.17 -10.03 10.25
C GLY A 97 13.50 -10.38 8.92
N LYS A 98 12.48 -11.20 8.93
CA LYS A 98 11.63 -11.49 7.77
C LYS A 98 10.41 -10.59 7.81
N GLU A 99 10.58 -9.39 7.34
CA GLU A 99 9.48 -8.45 7.15
C GLU A 99 8.61 -8.92 5.99
N LEU A 100 7.50 -9.57 6.31
CA LEU A 100 6.54 -10.02 5.30
C LEU A 100 5.47 -8.97 5.08
N VAL A 101 5.24 -8.61 3.82
CA VAL A 101 4.11 -7.75 3.47
C VAL A 101 2.84 -8.57 3.38
N VAL A 102 1.80 -8.10 4.05
CA VAL A 102 0.50 -8.74 4.14
C VAL A 102 -0.59 -7.80 3.58
N LEU A 103 -1.46 -8.37 2.75
CA LEU A 103 -2.72 -7.76 2.33
C LEU A 103 -3.81 -8.13 3.34
N LEU A 104 -4.46 -7.14 3.90
CA LEU A 104 -5.54 -7.26 4.86
C LEU A 104 -6.88 -6.98 4.16
N GLU A 105 -7.63 -8.04 3.90
CA GLU A 105 -8.96 -7.97 3.29
C GLU A 105 -10.00 -7.65 4.35
N ILE A 106 -10.46 -6.41 4.39
CA ILE A 106 -11.37 -5.93 5.43
C ILE A 106 -12.77 -6.56 5.34
N ALA A 107 -13.23 -6.86 4.13
CA ALA A 107 -14.58 -7.39 3.92
C ALA A 107 -14.76 -8.82 4.46
N THR A 108 -13.69 -9.63 4.44
CA THR A 108 -13.72 -11.03 4.90
C THR A 108 -12.88 -11.28 6.14
N LEU A 109 -12.05 -10.32 6.55
CA LEU A 109 -11.04 -10.42 7.60
C LEU A 109 -9.94 -11.45 7.29
N ASP A 110 -9.70 -11.70 6.00
CA ASP A 110 -8.62 -12.56 5.54
C ASP A 110 -7.29 -11.81 5.44
N MET A 111 -6.20 -12.57 5.54
CA MET A 111 -4.85 -12.06 5.43
C MET A 111 -4.08 -12.86 4.39
N TYR A 112 -3.42 -12.19 3.46
CA TYR A 112 -2.64 -12.81 2.40
C TYR A 112 -1.21 -12.27 2.39
N TYR A 113 -0.22 -13.16 2.50
CA TYR A 113 1.19 -12.77 2.36
C TYR A 113 1.53 -12.57 0.89
N ILE A 114 1.98 -11.38 0.54
CA ILE A 114 2.14 -10.94 -0.85
C ILE A 114 3.53 -10.40 -1.17
N GLY A 115 4.44 -10.32 -0.22
CA GLY A 115 5.79 -9.83 -0.43
C GLY A 115 6.72 -10.18 0.72
N LYS A 116 8.03 -10.06 0.49
CA LYS A 116 9.05 -10.40 1.48
C LYS A 116 9.51 -9.20 2.31
N ASP A 117 9.60 -8.05 1.69
CA ASP A 117 9.91 -6.77 2.34
C ASP A 117 9.27 -5.63 1.55
N VAL A 118 9.33 -4.42 2.13
CA VAL A 118 8.66 -3.24 1.56
C VAL A 118 9.22 -2.88 0.20
N ALA A 119 10.55 -2.85 0.05
CA ALA A 119 11.17 -2.44 -1.21
C ALA A 119 10.88 -3.43 -2.35
N VAL A 120 11.01 -4.74 -2.09
CA VAL A 120 10.66 -5.79 -3.06
C VAL A 120 9.17 -5.76 -3.39
N PHE A 121 8.30 -5.59 -2.39
CA PHE A 121 6.87 -5.49 -2.63
C PHE A 121 6.52 -4.32 -3.55
N LEU A 122 7.05 -3.13 -3.27
CA LEU A 122 6.72 -1.92 -4.04
C LEU A 122 7.34 -1.92 -5.43
N ASN A 123 8.61 -2.33 -5.57
CA ASN A 123 9.32 -2.25 -6.85
C ASN A 123 9.11 -3.46 -7.78
N GLU A 124 8.84 -4.63 -7.23
CA GLU A 124 8.76 -5.86 -8.02
C GLU A 124 7.37 -6.46 -8.01
N VAL A 125 6.80 -6.69 -6.81
CA VAL A 125 5.54 -7.42 -6.70
C VAL A 125 4.37 -6.59 -7.20
N MET A 126 4.22 -5.37 -6.72
CA MET A 126 3.10 -4.51 -7.08
C MET A 126 3.08 -4.16 -8.58
N PRO A 127 4.17 -3.72 -9.23
CA PRO A 127 4.17 -3.42 -10.66
C PRO A 127 3.90 -4.66 -11.54
N ASN A 128 4.49 -5.81 -11.21
CA ASN A 128 4.38 -7.01 -12.01
C ASN A 128 3.10 -7.82 -11.76
N GLN A 129 2.45 -7.63 -10.62
CA GLN A 129 1.24 -8.33 -10.20
C GLN A 129 0.13 -7.37 -9.77
N SER A 130 0.04 -6.23 -10.41
CA SER A 130 -0.87 -5.14 -10.05
C SER A 130 -2.35 -5.56 -10.06
N GLU A 131 -2.74 -6.48 -10.96
CA GLU A 131 -4.10 -7.02 -10.97
C GLU A 131 -4.38 -7.85 -9.71
N ALA A 132 -3.47 -8.73 -9.32
CA ALA A 132 -3.62 -9.55 -8.12
C ALA A 132 -3.56 -8.71 -6.83
N CYS A 133 -2.65 -7.70 -6.79
CA CYS A 133 -2.47 -6.85 -5.61
C CYS A 133 -3.56 -5.79 -5.45
N LEU A 134 -3.95 -5.13 -6.54
CA LEU A 134 -4.76 -3.91 -6.53
C LEU A 134 -6.09 -4.04 -7.28
N GLY A 135 -6.26 -5.07 -8.13
CA GLY A 135 -7.43 -5.19 -8.99
C GLY A 135 -7.56 -4.04 -9.99
N VAL A 136 -6.44 -3.65 -10.62
CA VAL A 136 -6.38 -2.45 -11.48
C VAL A 136 -7.34 -2.50 -12.67
N GLY A 137 -7.58 -3.69 -13.24
CA GLY A 137 -8.56 -3.87 -14.32
C GLY A 137 -9.98 -3.57 -13.86
N ARG A 138 -10.38 -4.13 -12.74
CA ARG A 138 -11.68 -3.87 -12.11
C ARG A 138 -11.83 -2.39 -11.72
N TYR A 139 -10.77 -1.76 -11.23
CA TYR A 139 -10.81 -0.33 -10.92
C TYR A 139 -11.01 0.53 -12.17
N ARG A 140 -10.36 0.20 -13.29
CA ARG A 140 -10.57 0.89 -14.56
C ARG A 140 -12.01 0.77 -15.05
N GLU A 141 -12.60 -0.42 -14.99
CA GLU A 141 -14.01 -0.65 -15.33
C GLU A 141 -14.93 0.18 -14.42
N TRP A 142 -14.63 0.21 -13.12
CA TRP A 142 -15.38 1.02 -12.15
C TRP A 142 -15.31 2.52 -12.48
N LEU A 143 -14.16 3.03 -12.92
CA LEU A 143 -13.96 4.42 -13.32
C LEU A 143 -14.76 4.83 -14.58
N GLU A 144 -15.25 3.89 -15.41
CA GLU A 144 -16.10 4.22 -16.56
C GLU A 144 -17.42 4.87 -16.14
N GLY A 145 -17.90 4.57 -14.92
CA GLY A 145 -19.14 5.12 -14.38
C GLY A 145 -19.01 5.95 -13.10
N HIS A 146 -17.80 6.12 -12.57
CA HIS A 146 -17.57 6.76 -11.29
C HIS A 146 -16.36 7.71 -11.35
N ALA A 147 -16.37 8.71 -10.48
CA ALA A 147 -15.17 9.52 -10.25
C ALA A 147 -14.09 8.71 -9.51
N PRO A 148 -12.80 9.05 -9.68
CA PRO A 148 -11.72 8.47 -8.86
C PRO A 148 -12.02 8.56 -7.37
N VAL A 149 -11.67 7.52 -6.60
CA VAL A 149 -11.85 7.54 -5.14
C VAL A 149 -10.91 8.55 -4.50
N GLY A 150 -11.48 9.40 -3.67
CA GLY A 150 -10.73 10.40 -2.92
C GLY A 150 -10.02 9.82 -1.70
N CYS A 151 -9.25 10.69 -1.04
CA CYS A 151 -8.72 10.40 0.29
C CYS A 151 -9.89 10.10 1.23
N MET A 152 -9.78 9.05 2.05
CA MET A 152 -10.84 8.60 2.98
C MET A 152 -12.10 8.00 2.33
N GLU A 153 -12.07 7.75 1.04
CA GLU A 153 -13.14 7.07 0.31
C GLU A 153 -12.67 5.68 -0.13
N CYS A 154 -13.60 4.77 -0.35
CA CYS A 154 -13.33 3.48 -0.99
C CYS A 154 -14.54 3.02 -1.78
N GLY A 155 -14.30 2.23 -2.84
CA GLY A 155 -15.32 1.47 -3.51
C GLY A 155 -15.76 0.33 -2.58
N GLY A 156 -17.05 0.24 -2.31
CA GLY A 156 -17.59 -0.82 -1.45
C GLY A 156 -18.64 -1.64 -2.18
N TYR A 157 -18.87 -2.85 -1.72
CA TYR A 157 -19.97 -3.67 -2.17
C TYR A 157 -21.29 -3.03 -1.79
N ARG A 158 -22.22 -2.95 -2.72
CA ARG A 158 -23.58 -2.46 -2.45
C ARG A 158 -24.29 -3.27 -1.38
N ILE A 159 -24.06 -4.58 -1.38
CA ILE A 159 -24.43 -5.51 -0.32
C ILE A 159 -23.14 -6.15 0.16
N PRO A 160 -22.76 -6.01 1.44
CA PRO A 160 -21.56 -6.64 1.96
C PRO A 160 -21.54 -8.15 1.71
N LEU A 161 -20.35 -8.71 1.42
CA LEU A 161 -20.19 -10.14 1.10
C LEU A 161 -20.73 -11.06 2.21
N PHE A 162 -20.55 -10.69 3.48
CA PHE A 162 -21.08 -11.46 4.61
C PHE A 162 -22.62 -11.39 4.76
N LEU A 163 -23.28 -10.51 4.02
CA LEU A 163 -24.74 -10.43 3.91
C LEU A 163 -25.27 -11.01 2.60
N GLY A 164 -24.44 -11.75 1.84
CA GLY A 164 -24.82 -12.38 0.59
C GLY A 164 -24.66 -11.49 -0.65
N GLY A 165 -23.83 -10.46 -0.57
CA GLY A 165 -23.38 -9.70 -1.75
C GLY A 165 -22.59 -10.59 -2.71
N GLU A 166 -22.71 -10.31 -4.00
CA GLU A 166 -21.92 -10.96 -5.06
C GLU A 166 -20.77 -10.03 -5.48
N ASP A 167 -19.67 -10.64 -5.92
CA ASP A 167 -18.44 -9.99 -6.36
C ASP A 167 -18.61 -9.36 -7.75
#